data_16a11b6db0bc33a30deae544a822dd69
#
_entry.id   16a11b6db0bc33a30deae544a822dd69
#
_cell.length_a   1.000
_cell.length_b   1.000
_cell.length_c   1.000
_cell.angle_alpha   90.00
_cell.angle_beta   90.00
_cell.angle_gamma   90.00
#
_symmetry.space_group_name_H-M   'P 1'
#
loop_
_entity.id
_entity.type
_entity.pdbx_description
1 polymer ?
#
loop_
_entity_poly.entity_id
_entity_poly.type
_entity_poly.pdbx_seq_one_letter_code
_entity_poly.pdbx_strand_id
1 'polypeptide(L)'
;MTGPATPATGAAPDPACGPGGGIARGAVLIAGLTIVSRLLGLARTLVFAQTVGAGCLGTAYVTASQVPNLIYELVLGGALTSAMVPILARPAGRAQSDPAARAQVSQVTAALLTWSVIILVPLTLIVMAAAGALAGLLDPANPHSHCVRADVVATTASMLRVFAPQILLYGFSVVLFGLLQAYRRFTAPALAPVIATLVLIASYLAFVPLARGLPLARLPALARLVLAAGATVAVAALVIVPAIPAGRLRLRLRPVLRFPSGVGRRAGGLALVGVAELAASDLQSLGVIALANGRGETGAVVIFNYAWLAFSAMYAVLAVSIAVSAFPVLSARDGPAFDETCAASARAVLLASCLGAAGLAAIAVPAAHVLARTPGQVPELTGALALFAPGLPGLGVIAGLSRAMLAAGRLTVAAAALAGSWLAALAADVVLAGLAPPRLVPAALALGVSAGATLVAGPLVLAARRIRGPAAVRGLGRAALAGLTAATAGAAAGVGISLLLPVTRRLAAGGAAVLAATAAAVVFGAVAYLLDDGDLRAVLARRRIGRPRQGGPGSGGPDGSDGAR
;
A
#
# COMPACT_ATOMS: atom_id res chain seq x y z
N MET A 1 -42.16 -59.97 6.35
CA MET A 1 -42.78 -59.40 5.15
C MET A 1 -42.93 -57.89 5.40
N THR A 2 -41.94 -57.13 5.02
CA THR A 2 -42.00 -55.66 5.04
C THR A 2 -41.36 -55.17 3.73
N GLY A 3 -42.19 -54.63 2.86
CA GLY A 3 -41.78 -54.14 1.55
C GLY A 3 -40.98 -52.82 1.64
N PRO A 4 -40.14 -52.51 0.63
CA PRO A 4 -39.29 -51.32 0.65
C PRO A 4 -40.10 -50.08 0.22
N ALA A 5 -39.86 -48.98 0.97
CA ALA A 5 -40.39 -47.66 0.67
C ALA A 5 -39.66 -47.05 -0.54
N THR A 6 -40.40 -46.56 -1.50
CA THR A 6 -39.96 -45.77 -2.66
C THR A 6 -39.39 -44.40 -2.22
N PRO A 7 -38.27 -43.96 -2.77
CA PRO A 7 -37.77 -42.62 -2.51
C PRO A 7 -38.56 -41.57 -3.33
N ALA A 8 -38.93 -40.50 -2.65
CA ALA A 8 -39.61 -39.36 -3.23
C ALA A 8 -38.69 -38.67 -4.25
N THR A 9 -39.22 -38.42 -5.45
CA THR A 9 -38.61 -37.60 -6.51
C THR A 9 -38.37 -36.18 -6.01
N GLY A 10 -37.10 -35.88 -5.73
CA GLY A 10 -36.64 -34.54 -5.42
C GLY A 10 -36.71 -33.64 -6.68
N ALA A 11 -37.42 -32.54 -6.54
CA ALA A 11 -37.44 -31.48 -7.53
C ALA A 11 -36.01 -30.98 -7.85
N ALA A 12 -35.68 -30.88 -9.12
CA ALA A 12 -34.42 -30.32 -9.59
C ALA A 12 -34.27 -28.88 -9.07
N PRO A 13 -33.11 -28.50 -8.55
CA PRO A 13 -32.90 -27.13 -8.14
C PRO A 13 -32.77 -26.20 -9.38
N ASP A 14 -33.46 -25.08 -9.29
CA ASP A 14 -33.48 -23.99 -10.26
C ASP A 14 -32.06 -23.55 -10.66
N PRO A 15 -31.67 -23.49 -11.94
CA PRO A 15 -30.31 -23.16 -12.38
C PRO A 15 -29.92 -21.69 -12.21
N ALA A 16 -30.77 -20.85 -11.62
CA ALA A 16 -30.56 -19.40 -11.50
C ALA A 16 -29.80 -18.94 -10.25
N CYS A 17 -29.42 -19.82 -9.31
CA CYS A 17 -28.76 -19.45 -8.07
C CYS A 17 -27.56 -20.34 -7.72
N GLY A 18 -26.61 -20.49 -8.65
CA GLY A 18 -25.33 -21.15 -8.40
C GLY A 18 -24.45 -20.31 -7.45
N PRO A 19 -23.69 -20.94 -6.50
CA PRO A 19 -22.83 -20.25 -5.54
C PRO A 19 -21.72 -19.41 -6.18
N GLY A 20 -21.47 -19.51 -7.49
CA GLY A 20 -20.50 -18.73 -8.25
C GLY A 20 -20.93 -17.29 -8.58
N GLY A 21 -22.23 -17.02 -8.72
CA GLY A 21 -22.72 -15.70 -9.14
C GLY A 21 -22.59 -14.62 -8.04
N GLY A 22 -22.73 -15.00 -6.79
CA GLY A 22 -22.57 -14.09 -5.63
C GLY A 22 -21.12 -13.71 -5.35
N ILE A 23 -20.21 -14.65 -5.53
CA ILE A 23 -18.77 -14.43 -5.32
C ILE A 23 -18.20 -13.52 -6.43
N ALA A 24 -18.59 -13.74 -7.69
CA ALA A 24 -18.16 -12.92 -8.82
C ALA A 24 -18.66 -11.47 -8.69
N ARG A 25 -19.93 -11.25 -8.33
CA ARG A 25 -20.47 -9.91 -8.07
C ARG A 25 -19.75 -9.20 -6.90
N GLY A 26 -19.46 -9.93 -5.81
CA GLY A 26 -18.69 -9.40 -4.69
C GLY A 26 -17.27 -9.00 -5.10
N ALA A 27 -16.60 -9.82 -5.90
CA ALA A 27 -15.25 -9.53 -6.39
C ALA A 27 -15.22 -8.29 -7.32
N VAL A 28 -16.19 -8.16 -8.24
CA VAL A 28 -16.32 -7.00 -9.13
C VAL A 28 -16.60 -5.72 -8.32
N LEU A 29 -17.47 -5.77 -7.32
CA LEU A 29 -17.75 -4.63 -6.46
C LEU A 29 -16.50 -4.17 -5.68
N ILE A 30 -15.77 -5.12 -5.09
CA ILE A 30 -14.53 -4.82 -4.35
C ILE A 30 -13.48 -4.22 -5.28
N ALA A 31 -13.30 -4.79 -6.48
CA ALA A 31 -12.39 -4.26 -7.48
C ALA A 31 -12.77 -2.83 -7.91
N GLY A 32 -14.06 -2.59 -8.19
CA GLY A 32 -14.58 -1.26 -8.53
C GLY A 32 -14.37 -0.25 -7.41
N LEU A 33 -14.70 -0.60 -6.17
CA LEU A 33 -14.46 0.27 -5.01
C LEU A 33 -12.98 0.54 -4.77
N THR A 34 -12.11 -0.43 -5.04
CA THR A 34 -10.66 -0.25 -4.94
C THR A 34 -10.16 0.76 -5.98
N ILE A 35 -10.61 0.65 -7.22
CA ILE A 35 -10.25 1.61 -8.28
C ILE A 35 -10.75 3.01 -7.91
N VAL A 36 -12.01 3.15 -7.49
CA VAL A 36 -12.59 4.43 -7.05
C VAL A 36 -11.79 5.01 -5.89
N SER A 37 -11.42 4.19 -4.89
CA SER A 37 -10.61 4.63 -3.76
C SER A 37 -9.22 5.14 -4.20
N ARG A 38 -8.57 4.50 -5.17
CA ARG A 38 -7.28 4.95 -5.73
C ARG A 38 -7.40 6.27 -6.47
N LEU A 39 -8.42 6.42 -7.31
CA LEU A 39 -8.69 7.66 -8.04
C LEU A 39 -9.02 8.82 -7.08
N LEU A 40 -9.84 8.56 -6.07
CA LEU A 40 -10.14 9.55 -5.04
C LEU A 40 -8.90 9.92 -4.20
N GLY A 41 -8.01 8.97 -3.93
CA GLY A 41 -6.72 9.23 -3.29
C GLY A 41 -5.86 10.20 -4.10
N LEU A 42 -5.79 10.01 -5.41
CA LEU A 42 -5.11 10.93 -6.32
C LEU A 42 -5.79 12.31 -6.34
N ALA A 43 -7.13 12.35 -6.48
CA ALA A 43 -7.90 13.58 -6.44
C ALA A 43 -7.69 14.35 -5.11
N ARG A 44 -7.68 13.66 -3.98
CA ARG A 44 -7.36 14.24 -2.67
C ARG A 44 -6.00 14.92 -2.66
N THR A 45 -4.98 14.25 -3.18
CA THR A 45 -3.62 14.80 -3.23
C THR A 45 -3.56 16.03 -4.13
N LEU A 46 -4.26 16.00 -5.27
CA LEU A 46 -4.36 17.15 -6.15
C LEU A 46 -5.08 18.34 -5.48
N VAL A 47 -6.20 18.08 -4.81
CA VAL A 47 -6.92 19.13 -4.05
C VAL A 47 -6.03 19.69 -2.94
N PHE A 48 -5.35 18.85 -2.17
CA PHE A 48 -4.40 19.30 -1.15
C PHE A 48 -3.29 20.18 -1.76
N ALA A 49 -2.68 19.73 -2.86
CA ALA A 49 -1.62 20.46 -3.53
C ALA A 49 -2.07 21.84 -4.01
N GLN A 50 -3.34 22.00 -4.42
CA GLN A 50 -3.88 23.26 -4.91
C GLN A 50 -4.48 24.17 -3.83
N THR A 51 -4.88 23.61 -2.70
CA THR A 51 -5.51 24.36 -1.59
C THR A 51 -4.50 24.72 -0.50
N VAL A 52 -3.85 23.74 0.08
CA VAL A 52 -2.86 23.93 1.16
C VAL A 52 -1.46 24.11 0.56
N GLY A 53 -1.05 23.22 -0.33
CA GLY A 53 0.22 23.29 -1.07
C GLY A 53 1.46 22.98 -0.24
N ALA A 54 2.63 23.05 -0.88
CA ALA A 54 3.93 22.84 -0.26
C ALA A 54 4.52 24.18 0.25
N GLY A 55 3.91 24.71 1.29
CA GLY A 55 4.32 25.93 2.00
C GLY A 55 4.41 25.68 3.50
N CYS A 56 4.55 26.75 4.30
CA CYS A 56 4.68 26.65 5.77
C CYS A 56 3.53 25.86 6.42
N LEU A 57 2.29 26.10 5.98
CA LEU A 57 1.12 25.37 6.49
C LEU A 57 1.13 23.91 6.05
N GLY A 58 1.48 23.64 4.79
CA GLY A 58 1.60 22.28 4.28
C GLY A 58 2.66 21.47 5.02
N THR A 59 3.81 22.06 5.30
CA THR A 59 4.86 21.49 6.14
C THR A 59 4.31 21.10 7.51
N ALA A 60 3.68 22.06 8.22
CA ALA A 60 3.09 21.81 9.54
C ALA A 60 2.04 20.69 9.51
N TYR A 61 1.14 20.72 8.51
CA TYR A 61 0.08 19.72 8.37
C TYR A 61 0.62 18.31 8.08
N VAL A 62 1.52 18.18 7.11
CA VAL A 62 2.11 16.88 6.74
C VAL A 62 2.92 16.33 7.91
N THR A 63 3.80 17.12 8.51
CA THR A 63 4.58 16.71 9.68
C THR A 63 3.68 16.22 10.83
N ALA A 64 2.63 16.98 11.17
CA ALA A 64 1.70 16.60 12.23
C ALA A 64 0.91 15.32 11.91
N SER A 65 0.48 15.14 10.66
CA SER A 65 -0.35 14.00 10.25
C SER A 65 0.44 12.68 10.18
N GLN A 66 1.75 12.74 10.01
CA GLN A 66 2.59 11.53 9.91
C GLN A 66 2.66 10.78 11.24
N VAL A 67 2.69 11.44 12.38
CA VAL A 67 2.80 10.77 13.68
C VAL A 67 1.66 9.76 13.93
N PRO A 68 0.37 10.12 13.82
CA PRO A 68 -0.71 9.14 13.94
C PRO A 68 -0.70 8.08 12.84
N ASN A 69 -0.28 8.43 11.60
CA ASN A 69 -0.22 7.48 10.49
C ASN A 69 0.84 6.40 10.72
N LEU A 70 2.03 6.74 11.21
CA LEU A 70 3.08 5.77 11.55
C LEU A 70 2.61 4.81 12.64
N ILE A 71 1.96 5.33 13.69
CA ILE A 71 1.38 4.48 14.73
C ILE A 71 0.29 3.55 14.15
N TYR A 72 -0.53 4.04 13.21
CA TYR A 72 -1.52 3.23 12.52
C TYR A 72 -0.89 2.11 11.71
N GLU A 73 0.17 2.39 10.95
CA GLU A 73 0.90 1.38 10.17
C GLU A 73 1.48 0.29 11.07
N LEU A 74 2.08 0.66 12.19
CA LEU A 74 2.62 -0.28 13.18
C LEU A 74 1.53 -1.17 13.79
N VAL A 75 0.38 -0.59 14.14
CA VAL A 75 -0.75 -1.33 14.73
C VAL A 75 -1.44 -2.20 13.69
N LEU A 76 -1.67 -1.69 12.47
CA LEU A 76 -2.36 -2.39 11.39
C LEU A 76 -1.49 -3.50 10.79
N GLY A 77 -0.23 -3.19 10.48
CA GLY A 77 0.66 -4.08 9.74
C GLY A 77 1.24 -5.22 10.56
N GLY A 78 1.51 -4.99 11.85
CA GLY A 78 2.31 -5.93 12.62
C GLY A 78 1.53 -7.06 13.27
N ALA A 79 0.67 -6.77 14.20
CA ALA A 79 0.15 -7.78 15.13
C ALA A 79 -1.33 -8.13 14.92
N LEU A 80 -2.17 -7.16 14.59
CA LEU A 80 -3.61 -7.35 14.64
C LEU A 80 -4.20 -8.03 13.41
N THR A 81 -3.82 -7.60 12.21
CA THR A 81 -4.45 -8.10 10.95
C THR A 81 -4.04 -9.52 10.62
N SER A 82 -2.76 -9.86 10.80
CA SER A 82 -2.26 -11.21 10.53
C SER A 82 -2.80 -12.26 11.52
N ALA A 83 -3.09 -11.84 12.75
CA ALA A 83 -3.63 -12.70 13.80
C ALA A 83 -5.16 -12.76 13.80
N MET A 84 -5.86 -11.65 13.53
CA MET A 84 -7.31 -11.57 13.67
C MET A 84 -8.09 -12.43 12.69
N VAL A 85 -7.76 -12.40 11.40
CA VAL A 85 -8.54 -13.11 10.38
C VAL A 85 -8.50 -14.63 10.59
N PRO A 86 -7.35 -15.29 10.82
CA PRO A 86 -7.32 -16.73 11.10
C PRO A 86 -8.04 -17.13 12.38
N ILE A 87 -7.98 -16.29 13.43
CA ILE A 87 -8.58 -16.55 14.73
C ILE A 87 -10.11 -16.45 14.65
N LEU A 88 -10.62 -15.45 13.93
CA LEU A 88 -12.04 -15.15 13.87
C LEU A 88 -12.76 -15.88 12.73
N ALA A 89 -12.10 -16.26 11.64
CA ALA A 89 -12.73 -16.81 10.45
C ALA A 89 -13.49 -18.13 10.71
N ARG A 90 -12.87 -19.06 11.47
CA ARG A 90 -13.51 -20.33 11.80
C ARG A 90 -14.74 -20.18 12.72
N PRO A 91 -14.67 -19.47 13.88
CA PRO A 91 -15.83 -19.27 14.73
C PRO A 91 -16.89 -18.35 14.08
N ALA A 92 -16.49 -17.33 13.29
CA ALA A 92 -17.43 -16.46 12.59
C ALA A 92 -18.30 -17.21 11.57
N GLY A 93 -17.72 -18.20 10.86
CA GLY A 93 -18.44 -19.05 9.91
C GLY A 93 -19.54 -19.90 10.57
N ARG A 94 -19.39 -20.24 11.86
CA ARG A 94 -20.38 -21.03 12.64
C ARG A 94 -21.25 -20.19 13.56
N ALA A 95 -20.95 -18.92 13.75
CA ALA A 95 -21.60 -18.03 14.71
C ALA A 95 -23.11 -17.77 14.43
N GLN A 96 -23.61 -18.13 13.25
CA GLN A 96 -25.05 -18.03 12.91
C GLN A 96 -25.84 -19.17 13.47
N SER A 97 -25.27 -20.37 13.54
CA SER A 97 -25.94 -21.61 14.01
C SER A 97 -25.46 -22.07 15.38
N ASP A 98 -24.30 -21.62 15.85
CA ASP A 98 -23.67 -22.06 17.09
C ASP A 98 -23.50 -20.88 18.08
N PRO A 99 -24.27 -20.86 19.20
CA PRO A 99 -24.14 -19.84 20.24
C PRO A 99 -22.75 -19.79 20.89
N ALA A 100 -22.06 -20.94 21.00
CA ALA A 100 -20.72 -21.01 21.58
C ALA A 100 -19.69 -20.33 20.66
N ALA A 101 -19.77 -20.59 19.34
CA ALA A 101 -18.93 -19.90 18.36
C ALA A 101 -19.19 -18.39 18.35
N ARG A 102 -20.44 -17.96 18.50
CA ARG A 102 -20.80 -16.54 18.61
C ARG A 102 -20.25 -15.90 19.89
N ALA A 103 -20.29 -16.61 21.01
CA ALA A 103 -19.70 -16.15 22.26
C ALA A 103 -18.17 -16.00 22.15
N GLN A 104 -17.51 -16.94 21.47
CA GLN A 104 -16.07 -16.88 21.19
C GLN A 104 -15.69 -15.65 20.34
N VAL A 105 -16.42 -15.38 19.24
CA VAL A 105 -16.20 -14.16 18.42
C VAL A 105 -16.41 -12.91 19.26
N SER A 106 -17.46 -12.88 20.09
CA SER A 106 -17.76 -11.75 20.97
C SER A 106 -16.62 -11.51 21.97
N GLN A 107 -16.11 -12.58 22.60
CA GLN A 107 -15.01 -12.50 23.57
C GLN A 107 -13.70 -12.03 22.93
N VAL A 108 -13.32 -12.58 21.77
CA VAL A 108 -12.10 -12.17 21.05
C VAL A 108 -12.18 -10.70 20.62
N THR A 109 -13.32 -10.30 20.03
CA THR A 109 -13.52 -8.91 19.60
C THR A 109 -13.51 -7.95 20.79
N ALA A 110 -14.16 -8.31 21.89
CA ALA A 110 -14.17 -7.51 23.12
C ALA A 110 -12.75 -7.38 23.73
N ALA A 111 -11.98 -8.47 23.77
CA ALA A 111 -10.60 -8.44 24.25
C ALA A 111 -9.73 -7.52 23.40
N LEU A 112 -9.83 -7.59 22.08
CA LEU A 112 -9.08 -6.72 21.16
C LEU A 112 -9.44 -5.25 21.34
N LEU A 113 -10.72 -4.90 21.44
CA LEU A 113 -11.17 -3.54 21.71
C LEU A 113 -10.68 -3.05 23.09
N THR A 114 -10.75 -3.90 24.11
CA THR A 114 -10.27 -3.56 25.46
C THR A 114 -8.78 -3.28 25.47
N TRP A 115 -7.96 -4.13 24.86
CA TRP A 115 -6.52 -3.91 24.73
C TRP A 115 -6.20 -2.69 23.87
N SER A 116 -6.96 -2.44 22.79
CA SER A 116 -6.83 -1.20 22.01
C SER A 116 -7.03 0.03 22.87
N VAL A 117 -8.04 0.06 23.74
CA VAL A 117 -8.29 1.18 24.67
C VAL A 117 -7.12 1.31 25.67
N ILE A 118 -6.72 0.21 26.32
CA ILE A 118 -5.68 0.22 27.36
C ILE A 118 -4.32 0.70 26.82
N ILE A 119 -3.99 0.34 25.58
CA ILE A 119 -2.70 0.71 24.98
C ILE A 119 -2.78 2.07 24.28
N LEU A 120 -3.82 2.29 23.47
CA LEU A 120 -3.87 3.46 22.58
C LEU A 120 -4.36 4.73 23.29
N VAL A 121 -5.14 4.63 24.39
CA VAL A 121 -5.53 5.84 25.15
C VAL A 121 -4.32 6.48 25.85
N PRO A 122 -3.50 5.75 26.65
CA PRO A 122 -2.29 6.33 27.19
C PRO A 122 -1.34 6.86 26.10
N LEU A 123 -1.18 6.12 25.00
CA LEU A 123 -0.33 6.56 23.89
C LEU A 123 -0.86 7.87 23.27
N THR A 124 -2.16 7.99 23.06
CA THR A 124 -2.80 9.22 22.58
C THR A 124 -2.52 10.38 23.52
N LEU A 125 -2.67 10.17 24.84
CA LEU A 125 -2.41 11.20 25.85
C LEU A 125 -0.94 11.62 25.90
N ILE A 126 -0.02 10.64 25.76
CA ILE A 126 1.42 10.91 25.69
C ILE A 126 1.74 11.76 24.45
N VAL A 127 1.21 11.40 23.27
CA VAL A 127 1.41 12.16 22.04
C VAL A 127 0.82 13.57 22.14
N MET A 128 -0.36 13.73 22.76
CA MET A 128 -0.95 15.06 23.01
C MET A 128 -0.09 15.90 23.94
N ALA A 129 0.41 15.33 25.04
CA ALA A 129 1.27 16.02 25.99
C ALA A 129 2.63 16.37 25.38
N ALA A 130 3.24 15.44 24.63
CA ALA A 130 4.51 15.61 23.96
C ALA A 130 4.45 16.37 22.64
N ALA A 131 3.27 16.84 22.19
CA ALA A 131 3.08 17.41 20.87
C ALA A 131 4.03 18.58 20.55
N GLY A 132 4.36 19.42 21.53
CA GLY A 132 5.32 20.51 21.36
C GLY A 132 6.77 20.01 21.17
N ALA A 133 7.18 19.03 21.95
CA ALA A 133 8.51 18.42 21.85
C ALA A 133 8.67 17.64 20.53
N LEU A 134 7.65 16.88 20.14
CA LEU A 134 7.64 16.13 18.88
C LEU A 134 7.67 17.10 17.67
N ALA A 135 6.88 18.17 17.69
CA ALA A 135 6.90 19.19 16.64
C ALA A 135 8.29 19.83 16.54
N GLY A 136 8.91 20.20 17.67
CA GLY A 136 10.26 20.79 17.69
C GLY A 136 11.36 19.84 17.21
N LEU A 137 11.21 18.54 17.46
CA LEU A 137 12.14 17.49 16.99
C LEU A 137 12.01 17.24 15.49
N LEU A 138 10.77 17.22 14.96
CA LEU A 138 10.48 16.95 13.56
C LEU A 138 10.63 18.19 12.67
N ASP A 139 10.73 19.38 13.26
CA ASP A 139 10.97 20.64 12.57
C ASP A 139 12.17 21.38 13.20
N PRO A 140 13.40 20.86 12.98
CA PRO A 140 14.61 21.47 13.51
C PRO A 140 14.86 22.83 12.87
N ALA A 141 15.82 23.59 13.43
CA ALA A 141 16.21 24.89 12.88
C ALA A 141 16.73 24.72 11.44
N ASN A 142 16.21 25.53 10.52
CA ASN A 142 16.56 25.46 9.11
C ASN A 142 16.77 26.86 8.53
N PRO A 143 18.00 27.23 8.17
CA PRO A 143 18.30 28.56 7.59
C PRO A 143 17.77 28.73 6.16
N HIS A 144 17.38 27.66 5.49
CA HIS A 144 16.87 27.67 4.11
C HIS A 144 15.33 27.75 4.03
N SER A 145 14.66 27.73 5.20
CA SER A 145 13.21 27.89 5.26
C SER A 145 12.82 29.34 5.35
N HIS A 146 11.89 29.77 4.50
CA HIS A 146 11.28 31.10 4.59
C HIS A 146 10.19 31.20 5.68
N CYS A 147 9.92 30.11 6.40
CA CYS A 147 8.91 30.09 7.46
C CYS A 147 9.53 30.48 8.81
N VAL A 148 8.77 31.22 9.59
CA VAL A 148 9.12 31.43 11.00
C VAL A 148 8.95 30.12 11.74
N ARG A 149 10.05 29.55 12.23
CA ARG A 149 10.07 28.23 12.89
C ARG A 149 9.09 28.14 14.05
N ALA A 150 9.02 29.18 14.87
CA ALA A 150 8.11 29.21 16.01
C ALA A 150 6.64 29.02 15.58
N ASP A 151 6.23 29.63 14.47
CA ASP A 151 4.85 29.53 13.95
C ASP A 151 4.59 28.12 13.37
N VAL A 152 5.56 27.54 12.68
CA VAL A 152 5.44 26.17 12.13
C VAL A 152 5.35 25.17 13.26
N VAL A 153 6.27 25.21 14.24
CA VAL A 153 6.27 24.31 15.40
C VAL A 153 5.00 24.43 16.22
N ALA A 154 4.54 25.68 16.51
CA ALA A 154 3.29 25.92 17.24
C ALA A 154 2.07 25.38 16.48
N THR A 155 2.04 25.56 15.15
CA THR A 155 0.95 25.04 14.29
C THR A 155 0.99 23.53 14.23
N THR A 156 2.16 22.92 14.02
CA THR A 156 2.36 21.47 14.02
C THR A 156 1.91 20.86 15.35
N ALA A 157 2.33 21.45 16.48
CA ALA A 157 1.93 21.00 17.81
C ALA A 157 0.42 21.11 18.05
N SER A 158 -0.21 22.21 17.61
CA SER A 158 -1.66 22.39 17.73
C SER A 158 -2.43 21.38 16.88
N MET A 159 -2.00 21.13 15.64
CA MET A 159 -2.60 20.14 14.75
C MET A 159 -2.38 18.72 15.28
N LEU A 160 -1.19 18.40 15.79
CA LEU A 160 -0.89 17.08 16.35
C LEU A 160 -1.79 16.75 17.55
N ARG A 161 -2.15 17.75 18.40
CA ARG A 161 -3.12 17.53 19.48
C ARG A 161 -4.50 17.17 18.96
N VAL A 162 -4.92 17.74 17.84
CA VAL A 162 -6.21 17.42 17.18
C VAL A 162 -6.14 16.08 16.45
N PHE A 163 -4.96 15.69 15.95
CA PHE A 163 -4.75 14.42 15.25
C PHE A 163 -4.51 13.24 16.21
N ALA A 164 -3.96 13.46 17.41
CA ALA A 164 -3.65 12.39 18.34
C ALA A 164 -4.82 11.43 18.62
N PRO A 165 -6.09 11.85 18.78
CA PRO A 165 -7.24 10.96 18.90
C PRO A 165 -7.41 9.98 17.73
N GLN A 166 -6.85 10.28 16.54
CA GLN A 166 -6.88 9.36 15.39
C GLN A 166 -6.19 8.03 15.71
N ILE A 167 -5.21 8.02 16.62
CA ILE A 167 -4.50 6.81 17.06
C ILE A 167 -5.51 5.78 17.61
N LEU A 168 -6.42 6.23 18.46
CA LEU A 168 -7.48 5.37 19.00
C LEU A 168 -8.49 4.96 17.94
N LEU A 169 -8.89 5.90 17.07
CA LEU A 169 -9.83 5.63 15.97
C LEU A 169 -9.25 4.59 15.00
N TYR A 170 -7.96 4.68 14.67
CA TYR A 170 -7.28 3.70 13.84
C TYR A 170 -7.30 2.30 14.48
N GLY A 171 -7.02 2.18 15.78
CA GLY A 171 -7.11 0.90 16.48
C GLY A 171 -8.51 0.27 16.39
N PHE A 172 -9.55 1.06 16.58
CA PHE A 172 -10.92 0.58 16.43
C PHE A 172 -11.27 0.19 14.99
N SER A 173 -10.82 0.97 14.00
CA SER A 173 -11.07 0.65 12.59
C SER A 173 -10.49 -0.70 12.19
N VAL A 174 -9.29 -1.03 12.66
CA VAL A 174 -8.62 -2.32 12.40
C VAL A 174 -9.44 -3.48 12.96
N VAL A 175 -9.91 -3.37 14.21
CA VAL A 175 -10.72 -4.42 14.85
C VAL A 175 -12.04 -4.61 14.11
N LEU A 176 -12.72 -3.51 13.73
CA LEU A 176 -13.97 -3.57 12.99
C LEU A 176 -13.80 -4.14 11.58
N PHE A 177 -12.71 -3.77 10.88
CA PHE A 177 -12.40 -4.32 9.56
C PHE A 177 -12.14 -5.82 9.64
N GLY A 178 -11.31 -6.27 10.57
CA GLY A 178 -11.03 -7.70 10.78
C GLY A 178 -12.28 -8.49 11.14
N LEU A 179 -13.12 -7.96 12.02
CA LEU A 179 -14.42 -8.57 12.38
C LEU A 179 -15.31 -8.74 11.15
N LEU A 180 -15.54 -7.68 10.38
CA LEU A 180 -16.41 -7.72 9.21
C LEU A 180 -15.86 -8.63 8.11
N GLN A 181 -14.53 -8.64 7.89
CA GLN A 181 -13.87 -9.56 6.96
C GLN A 181 -14.05 -11.02 7.37
N ALA A 182 -13.96 -11.34 8.68
CA ALA A 182 -14.22 -12.67 9.21
C ALA A 182 -15.66 -13.14 8.93
N TYR A 183 -16.63 -12.22 8.96
CA TYR A 183 -18.02 -12.46 8.57
C TYR A 183 -18.27 -12.36 7.05
N ARG A 184 -17.23 -12.26 6.22
CA ARG A 184 -17.32 -12.08 4.75
C ARG A 184 -18.12 -10.84 4.32
N ARG A 185 -18.20 -9.81 5.17
CA ARG A 185 -18.84 -8.52 4.88
C ARG A 185 -17.81 -7.49 4.45
N PHE A 186 -17.44 -7.48 3.18
CA PHE A 186 -16.34 -6.66 2.65
C PHE A 186 -16.78 -5.25 2.21
N THR A 187 -18.07 -5.00 2.03
CA THR A 187 -18.59 -3.71 1.51
C THR A 187 -18.26 -2.53 2.41
N ALA A 188 -18.52 -2.61 3.69
CA ALA A 188 -18.27 -1.50 4.61
C ALA A 188 -16.76 -1.21 4.80
N PRO A 189 -15.87 -2.20 5.00
CA PRO A 189 -14.42 -1.99 4.96
C PRO A 189 -13.90 -1.36 3.66
N ALA A 190 -14.51 -1.69 2.50
CA ALA A 190 -14.12 -1.12 1.21
C ALA A 190 -14.68 0.31 1.00
N LEU A 191 -15.85 0.62 1.55
CA LEU A 191 -16.50 1.94 1.44
C LEU A 191 -15.94 2.97 2.42
N ALA A 192 -15.49 2.55 3.60
CA ALA A 192 -15.01 3.45 4.65
C ALA A 192 -13.85 4.36 4.20
N PRO A 193 -12.79 3.89 3.50
CA PRO A 193 -11.74 4.75 2.98
C PRO A 193 -12.22 5.74 1.90
N VAL A 194 -13.24 5.36 1.12
CA VAL A 194 -13.86 6.25 0.12
C VAL A 194 -14.53 7.43 0.80
N ILE A 195 -15.37 7.17 1.81
CA ILE A 195 -16.06 8.21 2.59
C ILE A 195 -15.04 9.08 3.34
N ALA A 196 -14.04 8.48 3.98
CA ALA A 196 -12.97 9.21 4.66
C ALA A 196 -12.25 10.17 3.71
N THR A 197 -11.94 9.73 2.49
CA THR A 197 -11.29 10.56 1.47
C THR A 197 -12.18 11.71 1.02
N LEU A 198 -13.48 11.48 0.84
CA LEU A 198 -14.45 12.54 0.48
C LEU A 198 -14.58 13.60 1.58
N VAL A 199 -14.65 13.17 2.85
CA VAL A 199 -14.66 14.08 4.01
C VAL A 199 -13.39 14.93 4.04
N LEU A 200 -12.24 14.34 3.77
CA LEU A 200 -10.97 15.06 3.75
C LEU A 200 -10.89 16.06 2.60
N ILE A 201 -11.36 15.70 1.39
CA ILE A 201 -11.46 16.63 0.27
C ILE A 201 -12.40 17.80 0.62
N ALA A 202 -13.56 17.52 1.21
CA ALA A 202 -14.50 18.56 1.65
C ALA A 202 -13.86 19.50 2.67
N SER A 203 -13.06 18.98 3.60
CA SER A 203 -12.30 19.79 4.56
C SER A 203 -11.28 20.72 3.88
N TYR A 204 -10.55 20.20 2.88
CA TYR A 204 -9.59 21.01 2.12
C TYR A 204 -10.28 22.13 1.33
N LEU A 205 -11.44 21.85 0.75
CA LEU A 205 -12.23 22.85 0.02
C LEU A 205 -12.84 23.89 0.98
N ALA A 206 -13.36 23.47 2.13
CA ALA A 206 -13.90 24.36 3.16
C ALA A 206 -12.82 25.26 3.78
N PHE A 207 -11.57 24.83 3.78
CA PHE A 207 -10.43 25.64 4.23
C PHE A 207 -10.18 26.87 3.34
N VAL A 208 -10.38 26.77 2.02
CA VAL A 208 -10.01 27.83 1.05
C VAL A 208 -10.64 29.21 1.38
N PRO A 209 -11.97 29.33 1.57
CA PRO A 209 -12.60 30.62 1.87
C PRO A 209 -12.20 31.17 3.25
N LEU A 210 -11.82 30.29 4.19
CA LEU A 210 -11.40 30.68 5.53
C LEU A 210 -9.95 31.17 5.56
N ALA A 211 -9.10 30.60 4.74
CA ALA A 211 -7.68 30.94 4.64
C ALA A 211 -7.43 32.28 3.94
N ARG A 212 -8.29 32.69 2.99
CA ARG A 212 -8.21 33.94 2.23
C ARG A 212 -6.83 34.25 1.67
N GLY A 213 -6.00 33.25 1.43
CA GLY A 213 -4.60 33.40 0.95
C GLY A 213 -3.64 34.03 1.97
N LEU A 214 -4.01 34.09 3.24
CA LEU A 214 -3.19 34.68 4.30
C LEU A 214 -1.96 33.77 4.63
N PRO A 215 -0.82 34.39 5.00
CA PRO A 215 0.35 33.66 5.49
C PRO A 215 0.04 32.97 6.83
N LEU A 216 0.85 31.92 7.18
CA LEU A 216 0.65 31.10 8.37
C LEU A 216 0.47 31.92 9.66
N ALA A 217 1.29 32.96 9.86
CA ALA A 217 1.27 33.82 11.05
C ALA A 217 -0.08 34.56 11.23
N ARG A 218 -0.80 34.85 10.14
CA ARG A 218 -2.08 35.57 10.16
C ARG A 218 -3.29 34.68 9.90
N LEU A 219 -3.07 33.35 9.81
CA LEU A 219 -4.13 32.41 9.48
C LEU A 219 -5.13 32.31 10.66
N PRO A 220 -6.45 32.48 10.42
CA PRO A 220 -7.45 32.35 11.46
C PRO A 220 -7.41 30.99 12.16
N ALA A 221 -7.64 30.98 13.48
CA ALA A 221 -7.69 29.73 14.24
C ALA A 221 -8.75 28.75 13.70
N LEU A 222 -9.90 29.30 13.23
CA LEU A 222 -10.97 28.51 12.62
C LEU A 222 -10.48 27.78 11.35
N ALA A 223 -9.70 28.43 10.48
CA ALA A 223 -9.17 27.81 9.28
C ALA A 223 -8.24 26.63 9.62
N ARG A 224 -7.34 26.81 10.60
CA ARG A 224 -6.47 25.74 11.10
C ARG A 224 -7.27 24.60 11.72
N LEU A 225 -8.32 24.93 12.50
CA LEU A 225 -9.19 23.94 13.13
C LEU A 225 -9.99 23.14 12.09
N VAL A 226 -10.58 23.79 11.07
CA VAL A 226 -11.32 23.11 10.00
C VAL A 226 -10.42 22.12 9.27
N LEU A 227 -9.18 22.50 8.98
CA LEU A 227 -8.21 21.63 8.31
C LEU A 227 -7.83 20.44 9.21
N ALA A 228 -7.54 20.66 10.49
CA ALA A 228 -7.13 19.61 11.41
C ALA A 228 -8.32 18.74 11.85
N ALA A 229 -9.45 19.32 12.24
CA ALA A 229 -10.63 18.56 12.64
C ALA A 229 -11.21 17.76 11.49
N GLY A 230 -11.20 18.31 10.26
CA GLY A 230 -11.65 17.60 9.07
C GLY A 230 -10.86 16.31 8.82
N ALA A 231 -9.56 16.31 9.05
CA ALA A 231 -8.74 15.10 8.97
C ALA A 231 -9.14 14.08 10.05
N THR A 232 -9.40 14.54 11.28
CA THR A 232 -9.83 13.65 12.36
C THR A 232 -11.23 13.08 12.11
N VAL A 233 -12.17 13.88 11.57
CA VAL A 233 -13.50 13.41 11.16
C VAL A 233 -13.39 12.40 9.99
N ALA A 234 -12.47 12.62 9.07
CA ALA A 234 -12.20 11.64 8.00
C ALA A 234 -11.75 10.28 8.57
N VAL A 235 -10.88 10.28 9.57
CA VAL A 235 -10.46 9.05 10.26
C VAL A 235 -11.62 8.45 11.08
N ALA A 236 -12.47 9.28 11.71
CA ALA A 236 -13.66 8.79 12.40
C ALA A 236 -14.62 8.05 11.45
N ALA A 237 -14.70 8.44 10.18
CA ALA A 237 -15.49 7.71 9.19
C ALA A 237 -15.00 6.27 8.99
N LEU A 238 -13.70 5.98 9.17
CA LEU A 238 -13.16 4.61 9.13
C LEU A 238 -13.69 3.73 10.27
N VAL A 239 -14.19 4.33 11.34
CA VAL A 239 -14.82 3.61 12.48
C VAL A 239 -16.33 3.60 12.32
N ILE A 240 -16.95 4.74 12.01
CA ILE A 240 -18.41 4.89 11.96
C ILE A 240 -19.03 4.02 10.88
N VAL A 241 -18.47 4.03 9.67
CA VAL A 241 -19.00 3.27 8.54
C VAL A 241 -19.03 1.76 8.80
N PRO A 242 -17.96 1.10 9.26
CA PRO A 242 -18.00 -0.31 9.59
C PRO A 242 -18.72 -0.63 10.92
N ALA A 243 -18.82 0.33 11.86
CA ALA A 243 -19.55 0.13 13.11
C ALA A 243 -21.04 -0.14 12.87
N ILE A 244 -21.66 0.46 11.85
CA ILE A 244 -23.06 0.26 11.50
C ILE A 244 -23.39 -1.24 11.23
N PRO A 245 -22.74 -1.91 10.25
CA PRO A 245 -22.99 -3.34 10.03
C PRO A 245 -22.44 -4.24 11.15
N ALA A 246 -21.41 -3.80 11.89
CA ALA A 246 -20.89 -4.54 13.04
C ALA A 246 -21.91 -4.57 14.20
N GLY A 247 -22.60 -3.46 14.46
CA GLY A 247 -23.66 -3.38 15.47
C GLY A 247 -24.85 -4.32 15.17
N ARG A 248 -25.15 -4.55 13.88
CA ARG A 248 -26.18 -5.51 13.46
C ARG A 248 -25.84 -6.97 13.75
N LEU A 249 -24.58 -7.28 14.07
CA LEU A 249 -24.16 -8.61 14.51
C LEU A 249 -24.62 -8.92 15.95
N ARG A 250 -25.07 -7.92 16.70
CA ARG A 250 -25.56 -8.02 18.09
C ARG A 250 -24.61 -8.81 18.99
N LEU A 251 -23.29 -8.57 18.86
CA LEU A 251 -22.28 -9.18 19.73
C LEU A 251 -22.33 -8.53 21.12
N ARG A 252 -22.23 -9.35 22.16
CA ARG A 252 -22.16 -8.86 23.55
C ARG A 252 -20.72 -8.51 23.88
N LEU A 253 -20.33 -7.25 23.65
CA LEU A 253 -19.00 -6.74 23.91
C LEU A 253 -18.89 -6.33 25.39
N ARG A 254 -18.37 -7.20 26.23
CA ARG A 254 -18.01 -6.88 27.62
C ARG A 254 -16.49 -6.76 27.70
N PRO A 255 -15.92 -5.76 28.41
CA PRO A 255 -14.47 -5.64 28.57
C PRO A 255 -13.86 -6.94 29.12
N VAL A 256 -12.90 -7.52 28.40
CA VAL A 256 -12.23 -8.77 28.74
C VAL A 256 -10.73 -8.63 28.48
N LEU A 257 -9.90 -9.00 29.46
CA LEU A 257 -8.43 -8.93 29.35
C LEU A 257 -7.82 -10.25 28.87
N ARG A 258 -8.55 -11.37 28.95
CA ARG A 258 -8.03 -12.70 28.65
C ARG A 258 -8.36 -13.11 27.21
N PHE A 259 -7.33 -13.51 26.47
CA PHE A 259 -7.52 -14.19 25.19
C PHE A 259 -7.80 -15.68 25.41
N PRO A 260 -8.58 -16.34 24.53
CA PRO A 260 -8.69 -17.79 24.52
C PRO A 260 -7.31 -18.46 24.37
N SER A 261 -7.09 -19.59 25.09
CA SER A 261 -5.83 -20.31 25.10
C SER A 261 -5.42 -20.80 23.71
N GLY A 262 -4.13 -20.70 23.34
CA GLY A 262 -3.54 -21.28 22.12
C GLY A 262 -3.33 -20.32 20.95
N VAL A 263 -3.75 -19.07 21.03
CA VAL A 263 -3.71 -18.09 19.93
C VAL A 263 -2.33 -17.45 19.72
N GLY A 264 -1.49 -17.32 20.76
CA GLY A 264 -0.32 -16.44 20.70
C GLY A 264 0.98 -17.03 20.11
N ARG A 265 1.19 -18.34 20.17
CA ARG A 265 2.55 -18.90 20.00
C ARG A 265 2.99 -19.17 18.57
N ARG A 266 2.06 -19.50 17.66
CA ARG A 266 2.39 -19.75 16.23
C ARG A 266 2.42 -18.47 15.38
N ALA A 267 1.69 -17.44 15.76
CA ALA A 267 1.68 -16.15 15.07
C ALA A 267 2.87 -15.24 15.47
N GLY A 268 3.51 -15.51 16.62
CA GLY A 268 4.51 -14.60 17.21
C GLY A 268 5.74 -14.35 16.34
N GLY A 269 6.28 -15.39 15.68
CA GLY A 269 7.47 -15.24 14.85
C GLY A 269 7.25 -14.39 13.59
N LEU A 270 6.13 -14.63 12.90
CA LEU A 270 5.75 -13.85 11.71
C LEU A 270 5.38 -12.41 12.07
N ALA A 271 4.68 -12.24 13.21
CA ALA A 271 4.35 -10.92 13.73
C ALA A 271 5.61 -10.11 14.07
N LEU A 272 6.62 -10.75 14.67
CA LEU A 272 7.89 -10.07 15.01
C LEU A 272 8.63 -9.57 13.76
N VAL A 273 8.64 -10.36 12.67
CA VAL A 273 9.22 -9.92 11.39
C VAL A 273 8.49 -8.69 10.86
N GLY A 274 7.15 -8.71 10.85
CA GLY A 274 6.35 -7.58 10.42
C GLY A 274 6.55 -6.34 11.29
N VAL A 275 6.62 -6.50 12.61
CA VAL A 275 6.89 -5.38 13.54
C VAL A 275 8.29 -4.79 13.31
N ALA A 276 9.30 -5.63 13.08
CA ALA A 276 10.66 -5.14 12.82
C ALA A 276 10.74 -4.36 11.49
N GLU A 277 10.07 -4.83 10.43
CA GLU A 277 9.96 -4.12 9.15
C GLU A 277 9.32 -2.76 9.34
N LEU A 278 8.15 -2.71 9.99
CA LEU A 278 7.39 -1.48 10.18
C LEU A 278 8.12 -0.48 11.09
N ALA A 279 8.73 -0.96 12.19
CA ALA A 279 9.51 -0.09 13.06
C ALA A 279 10.71 0.54 12.31
N ALA A 280 11.38 -0.21 11.44
CA ALA A 280 12.46 0.30 10.61
C ALA A 280 11.94 1.31 9.56
N SER A 281 10.80 1.02 8.92
CA SER A 281 10.13 1.93 7.98
C SER A 281 9.68 3.23 8.65
N ASP A 282 9.10 3.13 9.85
CA ASP A 282 8.65 4.29 10.62
C ASP A 282 9.83 5.15 11.07
N LEU A 283 10.93 4.52 11.51
CA LEU A 283 12.15 5.24 11.87
C LEU A 283 12.73 5.98 10.65
N GLN A 284 12.77 5.34 9.48
CA GLN A 284 13.18 5.98 8.22
C GLN A 284 12.26 7.15 7.87
N SER A 285 10.94 6.99 7.99
CA SER A 285 9.96 8.05 7.71
C SER A 285 10.13 9.25 8.65
N LEU A 286 10.37 9.03 9.95
CA LEU A 286 10.68 10.10 10.91
C LEU A 286 12.00 10.81 10.53
N GLY A 287 13.02 10.06 10.13
CA GLY A 287 14.28 10.61 9.64
C GLY A 287 14.10 11.49 8.40
N VAL A 288 13.31 11.03 7.44
CA VAL A 288 12.95 11.81 6.23
C VAL A 288 12.27 13.12 6.60
N ILE A 289 11.30 13.10 7.52
CA ILE A 289 10.60 14.32 7.96
C ILE A 289 11.58 15.32 8.57
N ALA A 290 12.42 14.84 9.50
CA ALA A 290 13.38 15.69 10.18
C ALA A 290 14.45 16.26 9.21
N LEU A 291 14.93 15.44 8.27
CA LEU A 291 15.91 15.87 7.25
C LEU A 291 15.29 16.84 6.23
N ALA A 292 14.09 16.54 5.74
CA ALA A 292 13.38 17.41 4.80
C ALA A 292 13.09 18.78 5.40
N ASN A 293 12.59 18.81 6.66
CA ASN A 293 12.30 20.06 7.35
C ASN A 293 13.56 20.81 7.80
N GLY A 294 14.64 20.09 8.17
CA GLY A 294 15.86 20.70 8.70
C GLY A 294 16.87 21.15 7.66
N ARG A 295 16.83 20.61 6.44
CA ARG A 295 17.83 20.85 5.39
C ARG A 295 17.23 21.30 4.06
N GLY A 296 15.98 20.94 3.77
CA GLY A 296 15.30 21.28 2.52
C GLY A 296 14.78 22.71 2.48
N GLU A 297 14.40 23.19 1.30
CA GLU A 297 13.63 24.43 1.18
C GLU A 297 12.22 24.27 1.77
N THR A 298 11.52 25.38 1.90
CA THR A 298 10.14 25.39 2.42
C THR A 298 9.24 24.41 1.66
N GLY A 299 8.64 23.46 2.37
CA GLY A 299 7.73 22.47 1.78
C GLY A 299 8.42 21.19 1.27
N ALA A 300 9.72 21.01 1.49
CA ALA A 300 10.46 19.84 1.03
C ALA A 300 9.81 18.51 1.48
N VAL A 301 9.31 18.42 2.71
CA VAL A 301 8.58 17.24 3.22
C VAL A 301 7.29 16.97 2.44
N VAL A 302 6.60 18.02 2.00
CA VAL A 302 5.37 17.89 1.21
C VAL A 302 5.68 17.40 -0.19
N ILE A 303 6.74 17.94 -0.82
CA ILE A 303 7.22 17.51 -2.14
C ILE A 303 7.65 16.05 -2.12
N PHE A 304 8.42 15.66 -1.10
CA PHE A 304 8.77 14.25 -0.90
C PHE A 304 7.52 13.37 -0.76
N ASN A 305 6.53 13.80 0.01
CA ASN A 305 5.29 13.04 0.22
C ASN A 305 4.48 12.86 -1.08
N TYR A 306 4.44 13.87 -1.96
CA TYR A 306 3.82 13.73 -3.29
C TYR A 306 4.54 12.68 -4.15
N ALA A 307 5.87 12.72 -4.17
CA ALA A 307 6.67 11.75 -4.91
C ALA A 307 6.55 10.34 -4.32
N TRP A 308 6.57 10.23 -2.98
CA TRP A 308 6.34 8.98 -2.26
C TRP A 308 5.01 8.33 -2.59
N LEU A 309 3.93 9.11 -2.71
CA LEU A 309 2.60 8.58 -3.06
C LEU A 309 2.62 7.91 -4.44
N ALA A 310 3.24 8.53 -5.44
CA ALA A 310 3.35 7.95 -6.78
C ALA A 310 4.22 6.68 -6.79
N PHE A 311 5.37 6.74 -6.12
CA PHE A 311 6.28 5.60 -5.96
C PHE A 311 5.62 4.42 -5.25
N SER A 312 5.00 4.65 -4.10
CA SER A 312 4.33 3.61 -3.31
C SER A 312 3.14 2.98 -4.04
N ALA A 313 2.42 3.76 -4.86
CA ALA A 313 1.34 3.24 -5.70
C ALA A 313 1.88 2.27 -6.76
N MET A 314 2.97 2.61 -7.46
CA MET A 314 3.62 1.72 -8.43
C MET A 314 4.16 0.45 -7.76
N TYR A 315 4.82 0.59 -6.61
CA TYR A 315 5.30 -0.55 -5.82
C TYR A 315 4.17 -1.48 -5.40
N ALA A 316 3.08 -0.95 -4.84
CA ALA A 316 1.95 -1.74 -4.37
C ALA A 316 1.25 -2.50 -5.50
N VAL A 317 1.05 -1.84 -6.66
CA VAL A 317 0.33 -2.44 -7.79
C VAL A 317 1.18 -3.47 -8.52
N LEU A 318 2.43 -3.17 -8.80
CA LEU A 318 3.28 -3.99 -9.68
C LEU A 318 4.11 -5.02 -8.93
N ALA A 319 4.69 -4.67 -7.78
CA ALA A 319 5.56 -5.58 -7.04
C ALA A 319 4.81 -6.39 -5.97
N VAL A 320 4.13 -5.68 -5.05
CA VAL A 320 3.52 -6.32 -3.88
C VAL A 320 2.39 -7.26 -4.29
N SER A 321 1.55 -6.90 -5.26
CA SER A 321 0.43 -7.75 -5.70
C SER A 321 0.90 -9.10 -6.26
N ILE A 322 1.98 -9.12 -7.05
CA ILE A 322 2.56 -10.36 -7.58
C ILE A 322 3.21 -11.17 -6.43
N ALA A 323 3.99 -10.52 -5.57
CA ALA A 323 4.67 -11.17 -4.46
C ALA A 323 3.69 -11.80 -3.45
N VAL A 324 2.57 -11.12 -3.16
CA VAL A 324 1.50 -11.64 -2.28
C VAL A 324 0.77 -12.82 -2.93
N SER A 325 0.49 -12.75 -4.23
CA SER A 325 -0.18 -13.86 -4.94
C SER A 325 0.69 -15.11 -5.08
N ALA A 326 2.02 -14.95 -5.12
CA ALA A 326 2.97 -16.07 -5.16
C ALA A 326 3.13 -16.77 -3.79
N PHE A 327 2.92 -16.08 -2.69
CA PHE A 327 3.18 -16.58 -1.34
C PHE A 327 2.42 -17.87 -0.98
N PRO A 328 1.08 -18.01 -1.22
CA PRO A 328 0.37 -19.27 -0.97
C PRO A 328 0.88 -20.42 -1.80
N VAL A 329 1.26 -20.16 -3.07
CA VAL A 329 1.80 -21.18 -3.98
C VAL A 329 3.17 -21.67 -3.51
N LEU A 330 4.04 -20.75 -3.06
CA LEU A 330 5.32 -21.06 -2.46
C LEU A 330 5.16 -21.87 -1.18
N SER A 331 4.21 -21.48 -0.32
CA SER A 331 3.97 -22.17 0.97
C SER A 331 3.40 -23.57 0.83
N ALA A 332 2.85 -23.91 -0.35
CA ALA A 332 2.28 -25.23 -0.67
C ALA A 332 3.26 -26.15 -1.44
N ARG A 333 4.49 -25.70 -1.74
CA ARG A 333 5.48 -26.44 -2.54
C ARG A 333 6.75 -26.67 -1.76
N ASP A 334 7.42 -27.78 -2.05
CA ASP A 334 8.71 -28.17 -1.48
C ASP A 334 9.71 -28.55 -2.58
N GLY A 335 11.00 -28.66 -2.21
CA GLY A 335 12.06 -29.14 -3.09
C GLY A 335 12.20 -28.34 -4.39
N PRO A 336 12.43 -29.01 -5.53
CA PRO A 336 12.65 -28.37 -6.83
C PRO A 336 11.46 -27.52 -7.31
N ALA A 337 10.21 -27.93 -7.01
CA ALA A 337 9.01 -27.20 -7.39
C ALA A 337 8.88 -25.83 -6.66
N PHE A 338 9.36 -25.77 -5.41
CA PHE A 338 9.50 -24.50 -4.69
C PHE A 338 10.52 -23.59 -5.39
N ASP A 339 11.71 -24.13 -5.73
CA ASP A 339 12.80 -23.34 -6.31
C ASP A 339 12.44 -22.78 -7.69
N GLU A 340 11.76 -23.56 -8.52
CA GLU A 340 11.22 -23.07 -9.81
C GLU A 340 10.20 -21.95 -9.62
N THR A 341 9.28 -22.12 -8.65
CA THR A 341 8.27 -21.10 -8.35
C THR A 341 8.90 -19.84 -7.79
N CYS A 342 9.90 -19.98 -6.92
CA CYS A 342 10.67 -18.88 -6.35
C CYS A 342 11.37 -18.09 -7.46
N ALA A 343 12.09 -18.76 -8.36
CA ALA A 343 12.78 -18.14 -9.48
C ALA A 343 11.81 -17.43 -10.44
N ALA A 344 10.69 -18.08 -10.79
CA ALA A 344 9.70 -17.51 -11.69
C ALA A 344 9.00 -16.29 -11.07
N SER A 345 8.60 -16.37 -9.81
CA SER A 345 7.97 -15.25 -9.11
C SER A 345 8.93 -14.06 -8.92
N ALA A 346 10.19 -14.33 -8.58
CA ALA A 346 11.20 -13.29 -8.43
C ALA A 346 11.47 -12.56 -9.75
N ARG A 347 11.55 -13.27 -10.89
CA ARG A 347 11.70 -12.65 -12.22
C ARG A 347 10.46 -11.82 -12.58
N ALA A 348 9.25 -12.34 -12.35
CA ALA A 348 8.01 -11.62 -12.63
C ALA A 348 7.89 -10.32 -11.83
N VAL A 349 8.20 -10.37 -10.52
CA VAL A 349 8.19 -9.16 -9.66
C VAL A 349 9.25 -8.17 -10.12
N LEU A 350 10.45 -8.63 -10.46
CA LEU A 350 11.53 -7.75 -10.94
C LEU A 350 11.15 -7.05 -12.24
N LEU A 351 10.67 -7.77 -13.24
CA LEU A 351 10.25 -7.18 -14.54
C LEU A 351 9.09 -6.21 -14.35
N ALA A 352 8.10 -6.54 -13.54
CA ALA A 352 6.99 -5.63 -13.23
C ALA A 352 7.47 -4.37 -12.50
N SER A 353 8.44 -4.49 -11.59
CA SER A 353 9.05 -3.34 -10.89
C SER A 353 9.88 -2.47 -11.82
N CYS A 354 10.59 -3.06 -12.78
CA CYS A 354 11.30 -2.34 -13.84
C CYS A 354 10.32 -1.56 -14.74
N LEU A 355 9.17 -2.15 -15.09
CA LEU A 355 8.10 -1.42 -15.78
C LEU A 355 7.59 -0.24 -14.96
N GLY A 356 7.40 -0.44 -13.64
CA GLY A 356 7.01 0.65 -12.73
C GLY A 356 8.05 1.76 -12.68
N ALA A 357 9.33 1.42 -12.68
CA ALA A 357 10.43 2.38 -12.71
C ALA A 357 10.42 3.22 -14.02
N ALA A 358 10.25 2.55 -15.16
CA ALA A 358 10.10 3.23 -16.45
C ALA A 358 8.93 4.20 -16.46
N GLY A 359 7.76 3.74 -15.98
CA GLY A 359 6.54 4.55 -15.89
C GLY A 359 6.70 5.75 -14.97
N LEU A 360 7.27 5.55 -13.77
CA LEU A 360 7.47 6.63 -12.79
C LEU A 360 8.43 7.70 -13.33
N ALA A 361 9.55 7.29 -13.94
CA ALA A 361 10.50 8.21 -14.57
C ALA A 361 9.87 8.96 -15.76
N ALA A 362 9.08 8.28 -16.59
CA ALA A 362 8.39 8.86 -17.73
C ALA A 362 7.40 9.97 -17.35
N ILE A 363 6.64 9.77 -16.26
CA ILE A 363 5.63 10.74 -15.80
C ILE A 363 6.21 11.82 -14.89
N ALA A 364 7.49 11.78 -14.53
CA ALA A 364 8.06 12.68 -13.52
C ALA A 364 7.84 14.16 -13.85
N VAL A 365 8.11 14.59 -15.08
CA VAL A 365 7.93 15.98 -15.52
C VAL A 365 6.44 16.38 -15.56
N PRO A 366 5.55 15.67 -16.28
CA PRO A 366 4.15 16.07 -16.35
C PRO A 366 3.42 15.95 -15.00
N ALA A 367 3.73 14.94 -14.18
CA ALA A 367 3.15 14.81 -12.84
C ALA A 367 3.58 15.97 -11.93
N ALA A 368 4.82 16.43 -12.04
CA ALA A 368 5.29 17.59 -11.31
C ALA A 368 4.50 18.86 -11.70
N HIS A 369 4.20 19.09 -12.98
CA HIS A 369 3.38 20.22 -13.43
C HIS A 369 1.92 20.14 -12.95
N VAL A 370 1.38 18.94 -12.78
CA VAL A 370 0.02 18.74 -12.24
C VAL A 370 -0.03 19.07 -10.73
N LEU A 371 0.97 18.64 -9.97
CA LEU A 371 0.98 18.73 -8.51
C LEU A 371 1.60 20.02 -7.98
N ALA A 372 2.59 20.58 -8.67
CA ALA A 372 3.23 21.81 -8.25
C ALA A 372 2.25 23.00 -8.27
N ARG A 373 2.34 23.83 -7.24
CA ARG A 373 1.58 25.08 -7.14
C ARG A 373 2.36 26.26 -7.73
N THR A 374 3.67 26.24 -7.59
CA THR A 374 4.57 27.27 -8.09
C THR A 374 5.59 26.68 -9.08
N PRO A 375 6.07 27.45 -10.05
CA PRO A 375 7.07 26.96 -11.01
C PRO A 375 8.34 26.43 -10.36
N GLY A 376 8.78 27.02 -9.25
CA GLY A 376 9.99 26.59 -8.51
C GLY A 376 9.91 25.16 -7.95
N GLN A 377 8.70 24.66 -7.65
CA GLN A 377 8.47 23.31 -7.12
C GLN A 377 8.55 22.22 -8.21
N VAL A 378 8.44 22.58 -9.49
CA VAL A 378 8.44 21.60 -10.59
C VAL A 378 9.76 20.83 -10.66
N PRO A 379 10.95 21.47 -10.69
CA PRO A 379 12.22 20.73 -10.75
C PRO A 379 12.47 19.88 -9.50
N GLU A 380 12.08 20.34 -8.32
CA GLU A 380 12.23 19.59 -7.06
C GLU A 380 11.40 18.30 -7.08
N LEU A 381 10.14 18.40 -7.48
CA LEU A 381 9.24 17.24 -7.55
C LEU A 381 9.62 16.30 -8.69
N THR A 382 10.04 16.83 -9.84
CA THR A 382 10.55 16.03 -10.96
C THR A 382 11.77 15.23 -10.52
N GLY A 383 12.73 15.86 -9.83
CA GLY A 383 13.92 15.20 -9.32
C GLY A 383 13.58 14.09 -8.32
N ALA A 384 12.65 14.36 -7.37
CA ALA A 384 12.21 13.36 -6.40
C ALA A 384 11.54 12.16 -7.06
N LEU A 385 10.62 12.38 -8.03
CA LEU A 385 9.97 11.30 -8.78
C LEU A 385 10.95 10.47 -9.59
N ALA A 386 11.87 11.12 -10.28
CA ALA A 386 12.88 10.45 -11.11
C ALA A 386 13.84 9.60 -10.27
N LEU A 387 14.28 10.09 -9.10
CA LEU A 387 15.23 9.39 -8.24
C LEU A 387 14.60 8.32 -7.34
N PHE A 388 13.28 8.27 -7.22
CA PHE A 388 12.57 7.12 -6.68
C PHE A 388 12.51 5.93 -7.66
N ALA A 389 12.54 6.19 -8.96
CA ALA A 389 12.36 5.14 -9.97
C ALA A 389 13.37 3.98 -9.85
N PRO A 390 14.70 4.22 -9.67
CA PRO A 390 15.68 3.14 -9.52
C PRO A 390 15.46 2.23 -8.31
N GLY A 391 14.73 2.69 -7.28
CA GLY A 391 14.43 1.91 -6.08
C GLY A 391 13.38 0.81 -6.28
N LEU A 392 12.50 0.96 -7.27
CA LEU A 392 11.42 0.00 -7.52
C LEU A 392 11.92 -1.44 -7.79
N PRO A 393 12.91 -1.68 -8.68
CA PRO A 393 13.45 -3.02 -8.89
C PRO A 393 14.03 -3.64 -7.63
N GLY A 394 14.77 -2.87 -6.82
CA GLY A 394 15.35 -3.32 -5.57
C GLY A 394 14.29 -3.73 -4.55
N LEU A 395 13.30 -2.87 -4.30
CA LEU A 395 12.16 -3.19 -3.41
C LEU A 395 11.33 -4.36 -3.95
N GLY A 396 11.18 -4.48 -5.27
CA GLY A 396 10.51 -5.62 -5.88
C GLY A 396 11.21 -6.95 -5.56
N VAL A 397 12.53 -7.00 -5.72
CA VAL A 397 13.34 -8.17 -5.35
C VAL A 397 13.18 -8.49 -3.86
N ILE A 398 13.26 -7.48 -2.99
CA ILE A 398 13.07 -7.63 -1.55
C ILE A 398 11.67 -8.18 -1.27
N ALA A 399 10.62 -7.62 -1.85
CA ALA A 399 9.24 -8.07 -1.65
C ALA A 399 9.03 -9.54 -2.08
N GLY A 400 9.56 -9.94 -3.22
CA GLY A 400 9.43 -11.30 -3.76
C GLY A 400 10.22 -12.32 -2.95
N LEU A 401 11.53 -12.09 -2.79
CA LEU A 401 12.42 -13.05 -2.13
C LEU A 401 12.21 -13.11 -0.61
N SER A 402 11.85 -12.00 0.07
CA SER A 402 11.53 -12.07 1.51
C SER A 402 10.33 -12.98 1.75
N ARG A 403 9.28 -12.93 0.92
CA ARG A 403 8.13 -13.84 1.02
C ARG A 403 8.52 -15.30 0.73
N ALA A 404 9.41 -15.52 -0.24
CA ALA A 404 9.95 -16.86 -0.48
C ALA A 404 10.76 -17.37 0.73
N MET A 405 11.56 -16.52 1.38
CA MET A 405 12.28 -16.88 2.61
C MET A 405 11.34 -17.15 3.78
N LEU A 406 10.25 -16.37 3.92
CA LEU A 406 9.20 -16.63 4.91
C LEU A 406 8.52 -17.98 4.67
N ALA A 407 8.17 -18.31 3.43
CA ALA A 407 7.60 -19.61 3.04
C ALA A 407 8.57 -20.76 3.32
N ALA A 408 9.89 -20.53 3.14
CA ALA A 408 10.95 -21.51 3.46
C ALA A 408 11.29 -21.57 4.97
N GLY A 409 10.57 -20.86 5.85
CA GLY A 409 10.81 -20.84 7.30
C GLY A 409 12.05 -20.05 7.74
N ARG A 410 12.65 -19.26 6.84
CA ARG A 410 13.86 -18.45 7.11
C ARG A 410 13.49 -17.04 7.56
N LEU A 411 12.84 -16.93 8.73
CA LEU A 411 12.28 -15.69 9.28
C LEU A 411 13.34 -14.59 9.47
N THR A 412 14.53 -14.96 9.98
CA THR A 412 15.61 -13.99 10.25
C THR A 412 16.15 -13.35 8.98
N VAL A 413 16.27 -14.11 7.90
CA VAL A 413 16.75 -13.59 6.59
C VAL A 413 15.72 -12.62 6.01
N ALA A 414 14.44 -12.96 6.08
CA ALA A 414 13.36 -12.10 5.63
C ALA A 414 13.29 -10.80 6.45
N ALA A 415 13.35 -10.92 7.80
CA ALA A 415 13.35 -9.76 8.69
C ALA A 415 14.55 -8.83 8.44
N ALA A 416 15.76 -9.42 8.32
CA ALA A 416 16.97 -8.65 8.05
C ALA A 416 16.92 -7.91 6.70
N ALA A 417 16.32 -8.51 5.66
CA ALA A 417 16.17 -7.86 4.37
C ALA A 417 15.12 -6.74 4.41
N LEU A 418 13.96 -7.01 5.00
CA LEU A 418 12.87 -6.04 5.09
C LEU A 418 13.24 -4.83 5.97
N ALA A 419 13.66 -5.07 7.20
CA ALA A 419 14.06 -3.99 8.11
C ALA A 419 15.38 -3.35 7.66
N GLY A 420 16.35 -4.15 7.20
CA GLY A 420 17.65 -3.67 6.75
C GLY A 420 17.56 -2.73 5.55
N SER A 421 16.59 -2.90 4.65
CA SER A 421 16.40 -1.99 3.51
C SER A 421 16.00 -0.58 3.96
N TRP A 422 15.13 -0.46 4.97
CA TRP A 422 14.73 0.83 5.53
C TRP A 422 15.82 1.49 6.36
N LEU A 423 16.57 0.70 7.13
CA LEU A 423 17.72 1.23 7.88
C LEU A 423 18.86 1.68 6.95
N ALA A 424 19.11 0.93 5.87
CA ALA A 424 20.07 1.33 4.85
C ALA A 424 19.60 2.58 4.10
N ALA A 425 18.28 2.70 3.84
CA ALA A 425 17.69 3.91 3.27
C ALA A 425 17.89 5.11 4.20
N LEU A 426 17.61 4.96 5.50
CA LEU A 426 17.83 6.03 6.48
C LEU A 426 19.30 6.48 6.53
N ALA A 427 20.23 5.54 6.53
CA ALA A 427 21.66 5.86 6.50
C ALA A 427 22.04 6.62 5.22
N ALA A 428 21.51 6.19 4.06
CA ALA A 428 21.72 6.89 2.79
C ALA A 428 21.04 8.27 2.79
N ASP A 429 19.84 8.40 3.36
CA ASP A 429 19.12 9.66 3.49
C ASP A 429 19.92 10.70 4.28
N VAL A 430 20.52 10.29 5.41
CA VAL A 430 21.37 11.18 6.23
C VAL A 430 22.58 11.68 5.45
N VAL A 431 23.26 10.78 4.73
CA VAL A 431 24.45 11.13 3.94
C VAL A 431 24.06 12.02 2.75
N LEU A 432 23.09 11.60 1.96
CA LEU A 432 22.73 12.28 0.71
C LEU A 432 22.07 13.64 0.98
N ALA A 433 21.16 13.73 1.96
CA ALA A 433 20.59 15.02 2.36
C ALA A 433 21.63 15.95 3.01
N GLY A 434 22.71 15.38 3.60
CA GLY A 434 23.83 16.13 4.14
C GLY A 434 24.69 16.79 3.07
N LEU A 435 24.80 16.17 1.90
CA LEU A 435 25.61 16.63 0.77
C LEU A 435 24.82 17.44 -0.26
N ALA A 436 23.50 17.27 -0.29
CA ALA A 436 22.65 17.90 -1.30
C ALA A 436 22.41 19.39 -1.00
N PRO A 437 22.33 20.23 -2.03
CA PRO A 437 21.83 21.59 -1.88
C PRO A 437 20.35 21.56 -1.46
N PRO A 438 19.83 22.58 -0.74
CA PRO A 438 18.49 22.59 -0.13
C PRO A 438 17.35 22.25 -1.09
N ARG A 439 17.40 22.73 -2.33
CA ARG A 439 16.43 22.42 -3.39
C ARG A 439 16.39 20.95 -3.78
N LEU A 440 17.50 20.24 -3.67
CA LEU A 440 17.61 18.85 -4.07
C LEU A 440 17.39 17.86 -2.91
N VAL A 441 17.13 18.34 -1.69
CA VAL A 441 16.89 17.47 -0.53
C VAL A 441 15.75 16.48 -0.77
N PRO A 442 14.57 16.83 -1.33
CA PRO A 442 13.53 15.84 -1.63
C PRO A 442 14.00 14.76 -2.61
N ALA A 443 14.81 15.13 -3.60
CA ALA A 443 15.39 14.22 -4.57
C ALA A 443 16.50 13.34 -3.96
N ALA A 444 17.31 13.89 -3.06
CA ALA A 444 18.34 13.16 -2.33
C ALA A 444 17.73 12.08 -1.41
N LEU A 445 16.63 12.41 -0.70
CA LEU A 445 15.87 11.47 0.12
C LEU A 445 15.23 10.36 -0.73
N ALA A 446 14.69 10.70 -1.90
CA ALA A 446 14.17 9.71 -2.85
C ALA A 446 15.27 8.75 -3.35
N LEU A 447 16.47 9.28 -3.59
CA LEU A 447 17.65 8.49 -3.95
C LEU A 447 18.12 7.61 -2.77
N GLY A 448 18.02 8.09 -1.54
CA GLY A 448 18.36 7.33 -0.34
C GLY A 448 17.49 6.08 -0.18
N VAL A 449 16.18 6.21 -0.37
CA VAL A 449 15.25 5.04 -0.41
C VAL A 449 15.64 4.09 -1.55
N SER A 450 15.96 4.61 -2.72
CA SER A 450 16.38 3.80 -3.87
C SER A 450 17.71 3.07 -3.60
N ALA A 451 18.66 3.74 -2.98
CA ALA A 451 19.95 3.17 -2.59
C ALA A 451 19.79 2.07 -1.55
N GLY A 452 19.00 2.32 -0.48
CA GLY A 452 18.75 1.32 0.57
C GLY A 452 18.13 0.04 0.02
N ALA A 453 17.13 0.18 -0.87
CA ALA A 453 16.51 -0.95 -1.55
C ALA A 453 17.51 -1.74 -2.41
N THR A 454 18.32 -1.06 -3.20
CA THR A 454 19.29 -1.68 -4.11
C THR A 454 20.43 -2.36 -3.36
N LEU A 455 20.95 -1.70 -2.30
CA LEU A 455 22.01 -2.23 -1.46
C LEU A 455 21.65 -3.54 -0.77
N VAL A 456 20.38 -3.71 -0.36
CA VAL A 456 19.92 -4.93 0.34
C VAL A 456 19.43 -6.01 -0.63
N ALA A 457 18.95 -5.65 -1.81
CA ALA A 457 18.49 -6.62 -2.79
C ALA A 457 19.58 -7.62 -3.21
N GLY A 458 20.82 -7.17 -3.45
CA GLY A 458 21.95 -8.01 -3.82
C GLY A 458 22.30 -9.07 -2.76
N PRO A 459 22.58 -8.69 -1.51
CA PRO A 459 22.78 -9.62 -0.40
C PRO A 459 21.64 -10.62 -0.19
N LEU A 460 20.37 -10.19 -0.36
CA LEU A 460 19.22 -11.08 -0.26
C LEU A 460 19.20 -12.14 -1.38
N VAL A 461 19.50 -11.76 -2.63
CA VAL A 461 19.67 -12.70 -3.75
C VAL A 461 20.78 -13.72 -3.44
N LEU A 462 21.91 -13.24 -2.91
CA LEU A 462 23.03 -14.12 -2.52
C LEU A 462 22.64 -15.07 -1.38
N ALA A 463 21.91 -14.57 -0.37
CA ALA A 463 21.40 -15.40 0.72
C ALA A 463 20.43 -16.47 0.22
N ALA A 464 19.48 -16.10 -0.66
CA ALA A 464 18.55 -17.06 -1.28
C ALA A 464 19.30 -18.14 -2.07
N ARG A 465 20.32 -17.74 -2.86
CA ARG A 465 21.18 -18.68 -3.59
C ARG A 465 21.98 -19.61 -2.68
N ARG A 466 22.49 -19.12 -1.54
CA ARG A 466 23.24 -19.94 -0.56
C ARG A 466 22.35 -20.92 0.20
N ILE A 467 21.13 -20.51 0.52
CA ILE A 467 20.20 -21.29 1.36
C ILE A 467 19.44 -22.34 0.54
N ARG A 468 19.00 -21.97 -0.68
CA ARG A 468 18.15 -22.82 -1.54
C ARG A 468 18.86 -23.35 -2.78
N GLY A 469 20.07 -22.88 -3.06
CA GLY A 469 20.82 -23.24 -4.26
C GLY A 469 20.56 -22.31 -5.45
N PRO A 470 21.33 -22.49 -6.55
CA PRO A 470 21.25 -21.63 -7.73
C PRO A 470 19.92 -21.75 -8.49
N ALA A 471 19.18 -22.84 -8.31
CA ALA A 471 17.88 -23.06 -8.95
C ALA A 471 16.83 -22.03 -8.52
N ALA A 472 16.82 -21.64 -7.23
CA ALA A 472 15.85 -20.70 -6.66
C ALA A 472 15.97 -19.26 -7.21
N VAL A 473 17.10 -18.90 -7.80
CA VAL A 473 17.39 -17.58 -8.40
C VAL A 473 17.73 -17.69 -9.89
N ARG A 474 17.39 -18.82 -10.53
CA ARG A 474 17.71 -19.08 -11.93
C ARG A 474 17.09 -18.02 -12.84
N GLY A 475 17.91 -17.46 -13.75
CA GLY A 475 17.47 -16.46 -14.73
C GLY A 475 17.28 -15.05 -14.17
N LEU A 476 17.44 -14.82 -12.85
CA LEU A 476 17.21 -13.49 -12.25
C LEU A 476 18.20 -12.45 -12.79
N GLY A 477 19.46 -12.81 -13.01
CA GLY A 477 20.46 -11.89 -13.60
C GLY A 477 20.11 -11.45 -15.02
N ARG A 478 19.63 -12.37 -15.87
CA ARG A 478 19.17 -12.04 -17.23
C ARG A 478 17.91 -11.17 -17.18
N ALA A 479 16.94 -11.54 -16.33
CA ALA A 479 15.74 -10.73 -16.14
C ALA A 479 16.07 -9.33 -15.62
N ALA A 480 17.10 -9.19 -14.77
CA ALA A 480 17.60 -7.89 -14.31
C ALA A 480 18.18 -7.08 -15.47
N LEU A 481 19.04 -7.65 -16.29
CA LEU A 481 19.62 -6.97 -17.47
C LEU A 481 18.52 -6.58 -18.46
N ALA A 482 17.65 -7.52 -18.85
CA ALA A 482 16.55 -7.25 -19.76
C ALA A 482 15.57 -6.19 -19.20
N GLY A 483 15.23 -6.30 -17.92
CA GLY A 483 14.32 -5.36 -17.25
C GLY A 483 14.90 -3.96 -17.12
N LEU A 484 16.18 -3.83 -16.73
CA LEU A 484 16.85 -2.53 -16.60
C LEU A 484 17.08 -1.85 -17.96
N THR A 485 17.49 -2.60 -19.00
CA THR A 485 17.62 -2.04 -20.36
C THR A 485 16.28 -1.63 -20.93
N ALA A 486 15.23 -2.44 -20.71
CA ALA A 486 13.87 -2.09 -21.10
C ALA A 486 13.33 -0.88 -20.33
N ALA A 487 13.68 -0.78 -19.03
CA ALA A 487 13.25 0.36 -18.19
C ALA A 487 13.93 1.66 -18.62
N THR A 488 15.23 1.64 -18.92
CA THR A 488 15.94 2.83 -19.42
C THR A 488 15.42 3.27 -20.78
N ALA A 489 15.18 2.33 -21.71
CA ALA A 489 14.60 2.63 -23.02
C ALA A 489 13.16 3.19 -22.89
N GLY A 490 12.32 2.55 -22.07
CA GLY A 490 10.97 3.00 -21.81
C GLY A 490 10.90 4.37 -21.14
N ALA A 491 11.76 4.60 -20.14
CA ALA A 491 11.88 5.90 -19.48
C ALA A 491 12.32 6.99 -20.46
N ALA A 492 13.33 6.73 -21.29
CA ALA A 492 13.81 7.67 -22.31
C ALA A 492 12.70 8.02 -23.32
N ALA A 493 11.94 7.03 -23.80
CA ALA A 493 10.82 7.27 -24.70
C ALA A 493 9.72 8.11 -24.05
N GLY A 494 9.34 7.81 -22.79
CA GLY A 494 8.32 8.56 -22.07
C GLY A 494 8.76 9.98 -21.73
N VAL A 495 10.01 10.19 -21.30
CA VAL A 495 10.58 11.52 -21.07
C VAL A 495 10.64 12.30 -22.39
N GLY A 496 11.07 11.67 -23.50
CA GLY A 496 11.06 12.29 -24.83
C GLY A 496 9.68 12.82 -25.21
N ILE A 497 8.61 12.04 -25.01
CA ILE A 497 7.22 12.49 -25.24
C ILE A 497 6.86 13.66 -24.31
N SER A 498 7.25 13.58 -23.03
CA SER A 498 6.97 14.64 -22.07
C SER A 498 7.64 15.98 -22.44
N LEU A 499 8.80 15.95 -23.10
CA LEU A 499 9.50 17.14 -23.56
C LEU A 499 8.92 17.71 -24.86
N LEU A 500 8.31 16.86 -25.71
CA LEU A 500 7.70 17.30 -26.97
C LEU A 500 6.30 17.91 -26.78
N LEU A 501 5.63 17.62 -25.67
CA LEU A 501 4.26 18.09 -25.41
C LEU A 501 4.28 19.37 -24.57
N PRO A 502 3.46 20.39 -24.91
CA PRO A 502 3.37 21.61 -24.11
C PRO A 502 2.63 21.31 -22.80
N VAL A 503 3.34 21.30 -21.67
CA VAL A 503 2.78 21.07 -20.30
C VAL A 503 2.37 22.39 -19.61
N THR A 504 1.96 23.40 -20.38
CA THR A 504 1.61 24.74 -19.87
C THR A 504 0.30 24.77 -19.06
N ARG A 505 -0.63 23.86 -19.36
CA ARG A 505 -1.91 23.71 -18.64
C ARG A 505 -1.97 22.37 -17.92
N ARG A 506 -2.53 22.32 -16.71
CA ARG A 506 -2.63 21.09 -15.89
C ARG A 506 -3.32 19.92 -16.58
N LEU A 507 -4.40 20.20 -17.33
CA LEU A 507 -5.09 19.16 -18.11
C LEU A 507 -4.20 18.62 -19.23
N ALA A 508 -3.44 19.49 -19.90
CA ALA A 508 -2.47 19.06 -20.91
C ALA A 508 -1.34 18.24 -20.28
N ALA A 509 -0.85 18.65 -19.09
CA ALA A 509 0.14 17.89 -18.34
C ALA A 509 -0.41 16.50 -17.90
N GLY A 510 -1.68 16.42 -17.50
CA GLY A 510 -2.34 15.13 -17.22
C GLY A 510 -2.41 14.21 -18.46
N GLY A 511 -2.77 14.76 -19.61
CA GLY A 511 -2.75 14.04 -20.89
C GLY A 511 -1.34 13.59 -21.29
N ALA A 512 -0.33 14.49 -21.13
CA ALA A 512 1.08 14.18 -21.37
C ALA A 512 1.58 13.04 -20.46
N ALA A 513 1.16 13.00 -19.18
CA ALA A 513 1.50 11.92 -18.26
C ALA A 513 0.96 10.56 -18.76
N VAL A 514 -0.27 10.51 -19.23
CA VAL A 514 -0.87 9.28 -19.78
C VAL A 514 -0.14 8.81 -21.03
N LEU A 515 0.15 9.72 -21.96
CA LEU A 515 0.88 9.41 -23.19
C LEU A 515 2.31 8.94 -22.89
N ALA A 516 3.01 9.63 -22.00
CA ALA A 516 4.38 9.27 -21.57
C ALA A 516 4.40 7.89 -20.90
N ALA A 517 3.46 7.59 -19.99
CA ALA A 517 3.33 6.29 -19.35
C ALA A 517 3.03 5.18 -20.37
N THR A 518 2.15 5.46 -21.34
CA THR A 518 1.79 4.50 -22.40
C THR A 518 2.99 4.19 -23.30
N ALA A 519 3.72 5.23 -23.72
CA ALA A 519 4.92 5.07 -24.53
C ALA A 519 6.01 4.29 -23.77
N ALA A 520 6.24 4.64 -22.49
CA ALA A 520 7.18 3.92 -21.66
C ALA A 520 6.80 2.43 -21.54
N ALA A 521 5.51 2.11 -21.35
CA ALA A 521 5.04 0.73 -21.25
C ALA A 521 5.18 -0.03 -22.58
N VAL A 522 4.88 0.59 -23.71
CA VAL A 522 5.01 -0.03 -25.05
C VAL A 522 6.47 -0.30 -25.38
N VAL A 523 7.35 0.68 -25.19
CA VAL A 523 8.80 0.52 -25.45
C VAL A 523 9.41 -0.49 -24.49
N PHE A 524 9.06 -0.41 -23.19
CA PHE A 524 9.48 -1.43 -22.22
C PHE A 524 9.06 -2.83 -22.66
N GLY A 525 7.80 -3.01 -23.03
CA GLY A 525 7.26 -4.30 -23.48
C GLY A 525 7.98 -4.83 -24.73
N ALA A 526 8.25 -3.96 -25.72
CA ALA A 526 8.96 -4.33 -26.93
C ALA A 526 10.40 -4.76 -26.64
N VAL A 527 11.15 -3.96 -25.88
CA VAL A 527 12.55 -4.27 -25.53
C VAL A 527 12.65 -5.51 -24.64
N ALA A 528 11.79 -5.62 -23.63
CA ALA A 528 11.74 -6.78 -22.77
C ALA A 528 11.41 -8.06 -23.56
N TYR A 529 10.48 -8.00 -24.52
CA TYR A 529 10.12 -9.13 -25.38
C TYR A 529 11.30 -9.58 -26.28
N LEU A 530 12.10 -8.63 -26.77
CA LEU A 530 13.27 -8.91 -27.60
C LEU A 530 14.43 -9.54 -26.81
N LEU A 531 14.58 -9.15 -25.54
CA LEU A 531 15.67 -9.59 -24.68
C LEU A 531 15.32 -10.79 -23.80
N ASP A 532 14.04 -11.16 -23.71
CA ASP A 532 13.56 -12.23 -22.84
C ASP A 532 13.61 -13.59 -23.55
N ASP A 533 14.31 -14.56 -22.97
CA ASP A 533 14.48 -15.93 -23.48
C ASP A 533 13.21 -16.83 -23.37
N GLY A 534 12.01 -16.26 -23.15
CA GLY A 534 10.77 -17.04 -23.22
C GLY A 534 9.79 -16.90 -22.05
N ASP A 535 10.13 -16.25 -20.94
CA ASP A 535 9.20 -16.07 -19.81
C ASP A 535 7.98 -15.22 -20.21
N LEU A 536 8.19 -14.09 -20.88
CA LEU A 536 7.11 -13.25 -21.43
C LEU A 536 6.36 -13.95 -22.57
N ARG A 537 7.08 -14.67 -23.43
CA ARG A 537 6.49 -15.46 -24.52
C ARG A 537 5.58 -16.55 -23.99
N ALA A 538 6.01 -17.25 -22.91
CA ALA A 538 5.18 -18.28 -22.26
C ALA A 538 3.92 -17.71 -21.62
N VAL A 539 3.97 -16.52 -21.00
CA VAL A 539 2.81 -15.85 -20.42
C VAL A 539 1.81 -15.42 -21.50
N LEU A 540 2.30 -14.87 -22.61
CA LEU A 540 1.48 -14.45 -23.75
C LEU A 540 0.87 -15.65 -24.49
N ALA A 541 1.61 -16.76 -24.65
CA ALA A 541 1.13 -18.00 -25.24
C ALA A 541 0.01 -18.64 -24.40
N ARG A 542 0.12 -18.66 -23.06
CA ARG A 542 -0.94 -19.18 -22.18
C ARG A 542 -2.23 -18.37 -22.27
N ARG A 543 -2.19 -17.05 -22.49
CA ARG A 543 -3.38 -16.24 -22.75
C ARG A 543 -4.06 -16.53 -24.08
N ARG A 544 -3.32 -16.99 -25.11
CA ARG A 544 -3.89 -17.40 -26.39
C ARG A 544 -4.58 -18.76 -26.34
N ILE A 545 -4.10 -19.69 -25.50
CA ILE A 545 -4.65 -21.05 -25.36
C ILE A 545 -5.91 -21.05 -24.46
N GLY A 546 -6.10 -20.06 -23.59
CA GLY A 546 -7.22 -19.95 -22.65
C GLY A 546 -8.55 -19.45 -23.23
N ARG A 547 -8.70 -19.30 -24.57
CA ARG A 547 -10.02 -19.14 -25.20
C ARG A 547 -10.61 -20.52 -25.43
N PRO A 548 -11.73 -20.90 -24.75
CA PRO A 548 -12.44 -22.14 -25.10
C PRO A 548 -12.86 -22.03 -26.56
N ARG A 549 -12.43 -22.95 -27.42
CA ARG A 549 -13.05 -23.17 -28.73
C ARG A 549 -14.52 -23.47 -28.44
N GLN A 550 -15.39 -22.56 -28.75
CA GLN A 550 -16.81 -22.84 -28.90
C GLN A 550 -16.92 -23.93 -29.97
N GLY A 551 -17.24 -25.14 -29.52
CA GLY A 551 -17.47 -26.27 -30.38
C GLY A 551 -18.63 -25.93 -31.34
N GLY A 552 -18.37 -25.99 -32.64
CA GLY A 552 -19.38 -25.99 -33.64
C GLY A 552 -20.29 -27.22 -33.51
N PRO A 553 -21.54 -27.14 -33.98
CA PRO A 553 -22.51 -28.24 -33.86
C PRO A 553 -22.06 -29.43 -34.71
N GLY A 554 -21.88 -30.58 -34.01
CA GLY A 554 -21.58 -31.84 -34.66
C GLY A 554 -22.78 -32.29 -35.51
N SER A 555 -22.50 -32.46 -36.81
CA SER A 555 -23.36 -33.17 -37.74
C SER A 555 -23.50 -34.63 -37.33
N GLY A 556 -24.76 -35.08 -37.28
CA GLY A 556 -25.11 -36.45 -37.03
C GLY A 556 -24.70 -37.39 -38.17
N GLY A 557 -24.65 -38.65 -37.87
CA GLY A 557 -24.58 -39.71 -38.86
C GLY A 557 -24.94 -41.05 -38.19
N PRO A 558 -25.64 -41.93 -38.85
CA PRO A 558 -26.49 -42.91 -38.21
C PRO A 558 -25.95 -44.35 -38.26
N ASP A 559 -26.63 -45.20 -37.54
CA ASP A 559 -26.87 -46.62 -37.70
C ASP A 559 -25.71 -47.60 -37.95
N GLY A 560 -25.78 -48.67 -37.21
CA GLY A 560 -25.06 -49.92 -37.50
C GLY A 560 -25.33 -50.96 -36.44
N SER A 561 -26.42 -51.70 -36.63
CA SER A 561 -26.85 -52.92 -35.98
C SER A 561 -25.84 -54.07 -36.03
N ASP A 562 -26.12 -55.08 -35.18
CA ASP A 562 -25.73 -56.50 -35.21
C ASP A 562 -24.50 -56.89 -34.41
N GLY A 563 -24.67 -57.76 -33.42
CA GLY A 563 -24.81 -59.16 -33.59
C GLY A 563 -23.96 -59.93 -32.61
N ALA A 564 -24.59 -60.65 -31.76
CA ALA A 564 -24.27 -62.00 -31.26
C ALA A 564 -22.82 -62.38 -30.90
N ARG A 565 -22.56 -62.64 -29.69
CA ARG A 565 -22.37 -63.93 -28.96
C ARG A 565 -21.84 -63.73 -27.56
#